data_6780b7d012d0fdd39a8f55b7d2ab941b
#
_entry.id   6780b7d012d0fdd39a8f55b7d2ab941b
#
_cell.length_a   1.000
_cell.length_b   1.000
_cell.length_c   1.000
_cell.angle_alpha   90.00
_cell.angle_beta   90.00
_cell.angle_gamma   90.00
#
_symmetry.space_group_name_H-M   'P 1'
#
loop_
_entity.id
_entity.type
_entity.pdbx_description
1 polymer ?
#
loop_
_entity_poly.entity_id
_entity_poly.type
_entity_poly.pdbx_seq_one_letter_code
_entity_poly.pdbx_strand_id
1 'polypeptide(L)'
;MDDLSRAKQFYESVFNIQLTELTPPADDNSLQMWAFPSDMQAYGASGALVKMPGLSAGENSTLIYFSCDDCANEASRLVESGGKIHEAKTAIGEYGFIVLAFDSEGNMIGLHSMT
;
A
#
# COMPACT_ATOMS: atom_id res chain seq x y z
N MET A 1 3.82 -8.84 5.50
CA MET A 1 4.95 -8.47 4.64
C MET A 1 6.13 -9.36 4.93
N ASP A 2 6.81 -9.89 3.91
CA ASP A 2 7.95 -10.77 4.12
C ASP A 2 9.24 -9.97 4.36
N ASP A 3 9.43 -8.86 3.65
CA ASP A 3 10.56 -7.94 3.84
C ASP A 3 10.01 -6.55 4.12
N LEU A 4 9.98 -6.17 5.39
CA LEU A 4 9.36 -4.93 5.82
C LEU A 4 10.13 -3.69 5.36
N SER A 5 11.45 -3.74 5.31
CA SER A 5 12.27 -2.63 4.81
C SER A 5 12.00 -2.35 3.34
N ARG A 6 11.92 -3.40 2.54
CA ARG A 6 11.61 -3.28 1.12
C ARG A 6 10.20 -2.76 0.91
N ALA A 7 9.23 -3.29 1.65
CA ALA A 7 7.84 -2.85 1.58
C ALA A 7 7.71 -1.37 1.96
N LYS A 8 8.40 -0.95 3.03
CA LYS A 8 8.41 0.44 3.48
C LYS A 8 8.91 1.37 2.38
N GLN A 9 10.05 1.04 1.76
CA GLN A 9 10.62 1.86 0.68
C GLN A 9 9.67 1.93 -0.51
N PHE A 10 9.04 0.82 -0.85
CA PHE A 10 8.08 0.77 -1.94
C PHE A 10 6.92 1.76 -1.71
N TYR A 11 6.24 1.65 -0.57
CA TYR A 11 5.08 2.48 -0.29
C TYR A 11 5.44 3.95 -0.10
N GLU A 12 6.58 4.25 0.52
CA GLU A 12 7.04 5.63 0.65
C GLU A 12 7.30 6.26 -0.71
N SER A 13 7.87 5.50 -1.66
CA SER A 13 8.18 5.99 -2.99
C SER A 13 6.93 6.15 -3.86
N VAL A 14 6.03 5.18 -3.82
CA VAL A 14 4.81 5.21 -4.65
C VAL A 14 3.90 6.36 -4.26
N PHE A 15 3.67 6.55 -2.98
CA PHE A 15 2.71 7.54 -2.48
C PHE A 15 3.36 8.84 -2.02
N ASN A 16 4.69 8.92 -2.10
CA ASN A 16 5.45 10.11 -1.72
C ASN A 16 5.15 10.53 -0.28
N ILE A 17 5.25 9.57 0.63
CA ILE A 17 4.96 9.71 2.06
C ILE A 17 6.11 9.14 2.88
N GLN A 18 6.03 9.31 4.19
CA GLN A 18 6.94 8.66 5.14
C GLN A 18 6.13 7.83 6.13
N LEU A 19 6.56 6.59 6.34
CA LEU A 19 5.96 5.71 7.33
C LEU A 19 6.67 5.89 8.67
N THR A 20 5.94 5.66 9.76
CA THR A 20 6.44 5.80 11.12
C THR A 20 6.47 4.44 11.80
N GLU A 21 7.61 4.09 12.38
CA GLU A 21 7.73 2.84 13.12
C GLU A 21 6.86 2.88 14.36
N LEU A 22 6.03 1.84 14.53
CA LEU A 22 5.25 1.66 15.74
C LEU A 22 5.98 0.70 16.66
N THR A 23 6.14 1.11 17.92
CA THR A 23 6.77 0.27 18.93
C THR A 23 5.79 -0.80 19.36
N PRO A 24 6.10 -2.11 19.18
CA PRO A 24 5.20 -3.16 19.64
C PRO A 24 5.14 -3.19 21.17
N PRO A 25 4.13 -3.90 21.74
CA PRO A 25 4.10 -4.10 23.18
C PRO A 25 5.41 -4.67 23.68
N ALA A 26 5.82 -4.32 24.90
CA ALA A 26 7.17 -4.53 25.44
C ALA A 26 7.69 -5.97 25.34
N ASP A 27 6.80 -6.97 25.27
CA ASP A 27 7.17 -8.38 25.29
C ASP A 27 7.10 -9.06 23.92
N ASP A 28 6.74 -8.33 22.85
CA ASP A 28 6.59 -8.92 21.53
C ASP A 28 7.59 -8.33 20.54
N ASN A 29 8.76 -8.97 20.45
CA ASN A 29 9.81 -8.61 19.50
C ASN A 29 9.56 -9.20 18.10
N SER A 30 8.53 -10.04 17.94
CA SER A 30 8.27 -10.71 16.66
C SER A 30 7.40 -9.87 15.73
N LEU A 31 6.65 -8.92 16.26
CA LEU A 31 5.76 -8.06 15.49
C LEU A 31 6.47 -6.78 15.09
N GLN A 32 6.54 -6.51 13.78
CA GLN A 32 7.12 -5.28 13.23
C GLN A 32 6.06 -4.53 12.46
N MET A 33 5.90 -3.23 12.74
CA MET A 33 4.89 -2.40 12.12
C MET A 33 5.43 -1.02 11.74
N TRP A 34 5.04 -0.54 10.55
CA TRP A 34 5.28 0.82 10.08
C TRP A 34 3.95 1.44 9.69
N ALA A 35 3.55 2.50 10.38
CA ALA A 35 2.25 3.13 10.18
C ALA A 35 2.28 4.13 9.04
N PHE A 36 1.21 4.13 8.25
CA PHE A 36 0.95 5.17 7.27
C PHE A 36 0.59 6.48 7.99
N PRO A 37 0.87 7.66 7.37
CA PRO A 37 0.41 8.91 7.93
C PRO A 37 -1.09 8.88 8.17
N SER A 38 -1.53 9.42 9.28
CA SER A 38 -2.95 9.47 9.60
C SER A 38 -3.32 10.86 10.10
N ASP A 39 -4.54 11.28 9.78
CA ASP A 39 -5.14 12.49 10.28
C ASP A 39 -6.52 12.13 10.80
N MET A 40 -6.71 12.18 12.10
CA MET A 40 -7.96 11.79 12.73
C MET A 40 -9.13 12.69 12.33
N GLN A 41 -8.84 13.85 11.75
CA GLN A 41 -9.88 14.75 11.25
C GLN A 41 -10.15 14.56 9.76
N ALA A 42 -9.30 13.81 9.06
CA ALA A 42 -9.50 13.49 7.65
C ALA A 42 -10.45 12.31 7.48
N TYR A 43 -11.12 12.28 6.35
CA TYR A 43 -12.00 11.17 6.00
C TYR A 43 -11.18 9.96 5.58
N GLY A 44 -11.60 8.78 6.03
CA GLY A 44 -10.97 7.53 5.68
C GLY A 44 -10.30 6.84 6.86
N ALA A 45 -9.62 5.76 6.58
CA ALA A 45 -8.93 4.95 7.58
C ALA A 45 -7.41 5.05 7.38
N SER A 46 -6.69 4.98 8.49
CA SER A 46 -5.23 4.80 8.43
C SER A 46 -4.91 3.31 8.40
N GLY A 47 -3.64 2.98 8.22
CA GLY A 47 -3.20 1.60 8.19
C GLY A 47 -1.73 1.48 8.55
N ALA A 48 -1.22 0.25 8.53
CA ALA A 48 0.18 -0.03 8.80
C ALA A 48 0.66 -1.22 7.97
N LEU A 49 1.95 -1.21 7.66
CA LEU A 49 2.63 -2.39 7.14
C LEU A 49 3.02 -3.25 8.34
N VAL A 50 2.76 -4.55 8.26
CA VAL A 50 2.97 -5.46 9.38
C VAL A 50 3.77 -6.67 8.92
N LYS A 51 4.74 -7.06 9.73
CA LYS A 51 5.44 -8.33 9.59
C LYS A 51 5.28 -9.10 10.88
N MET A 52 4.78 -10.33 10.79
CA MET A 52 4.64 -11.21 11.95
C MET A 52 4.88 -12.66 11.55
N PRO A 53 5.41 -13.49 12.48
CA PRO A 53 5.68 -14.90 12.18
C PRO A 53 4.41 -15.65 11.75
N GLY A 54 4.55 -16.52 10.75
CA GLY A 54 3.46 -17.36 10.30
C GLY A 54 2.47 -16.69 9.34
N LEU A 55 2.69 -15.41 9.03
CA LEU A 55 1.83 -14.68 8.09
C LEU A 55 2.65 -14.23 6.90
N SER A 56 2.48 -14.91 5.77
CA SER A 56 3.19 -14.62 4.53
C SER A 56 2.49 -13.51 3.75
N ALA A 57 3.26 -12.79 2.94
CA ALA A 57 2.71 -11.82 2.00
C ALA A 57 2.04 -12.53 0.81
N GLY A 58 1.14 -11.81 0.14
CA GLY A 58 0.40 -12.34 -1.00
C GLY A 58 -0.82 -13.14 -0.58
N GLU A 59 -1.43 -13.84 -1.54
CA GLU A 59 -2.59 -14.70 -1.31
C GLU A 59 -3.75 -14.00 -0.59
N ASN A 60 -3.87 -12.67 -0.77
CA ASN A 60 -4.91 -11.90 -0.09
C ASN A 60 -6.27 -12.07 -0.79
N SER A 61 -7.31 -12.27 -0.02
CA SER A 61 -8.69 -12.31 -0.52
C SER A 61 -9.40 -10.95 -0.39
N THR A 62 -8.76 -10.01 0.29
CA THR A 62 -9.27 -8.65 0.45
C THR A 62 -8.38 -7.70 -0.36
N LEU A 63 -9.01 -6.86 -1.19
CA LEU A 63 -8.31 -5.90 -2.03
C LEU A 63 -8.48 -4.50 -1.45
N ILE A 64 -7.36 -3.85 -1.16
CA ILE A 64 -7.34 -2.50 -0.61
C ILE A 64 -7.08 -1.52 -1.74
N TYR A 65 -7.91 -0.48 -1.85
CA TYR A 65 -7.73 0.60 -2.81
C TYR A 65 -7.18 1.84 -2.11
N PHE A 66 -6.11 2.39 -2.66
CA PHE A 66 -5.54 3.65 -2.20
C PHE A 66 -6.13 4.79 -3.05
N SER A 67 -6.61 5.83 -2.38
CA SER A 67 -7.16 6.99 -3.06
C SER A 67 -6.04 7.90 -3.55
N CYS A 68 -6.10 8.28 -4.82
CA CYS A 68 -5.08 9.08 -5.48
C CYS A 68 -5.74 10.28 -6.17
N ASP A 69 -4.95 11.33 -6.45
CA ASP A 69 -5.44 12.44 -7.27
C ASP A 69 -5.54 12.02 -8.74
N ASP A 70 -4.53 11.34 -9.24
CA ASP A 70 -4.52 10.71 -10.56
C ASP A 70 -3.75 9.40 -10.45
N CYS A 71 -4.46 8.27 -10.51
CA CYS A 71 -3.84 6.97 -10.28
C CYS A 71 -2.76 6.60 -11.31
N ALA A 72 -2.70 7.26 -12.47
CA ALA A 72 -1.63 7.03 -13.43
C ALA A 72 -0.27 7.46 -12.88
N ASN A 73 -0.23 8.50 -12.05
CA ASN A 73 1.02 8.98 -11.43
C ASN A 73 1.57 7.96 -10.44
N GLU A 74 0.72 7.44 -9.56
CA GLU A 74 1.12 6.42 -8.61
C GLU A 74 1.48 5.12 -9.33
N ALA A 75 0.76 4.75 -10.39
CA ALA A 75 1.07 3.57 -11.17
C ALA A 75 2.48 3.65 -11.79
N SER A 76 2.86 4.82 -12.29
CA SER A 76 4.20 5.03 -12.84
C SER A 76 5.28 4.85 -11.78
N ARG A 77 5.09 5.46 -10.61
CA ARG A 77 6.05 5.32 -9.50
C ARG A 77 6.09 3.89 -8.95
N LEU A 78 4.97 3.19 -8.99
CA LEU A 78 4.87 1.81 -8.53
C LEU A 78 5.79 0.87 -9.28
N VAL A 79 5.83 1.00 -10.60
CA VAL A 79 6.72 0.19 -11.44
C VAL A 79 8.18 0.50 -11.12
N GLU A 80 8.53 1.77 -10.98
CA GLU A 80 9.89 2.19 -10.63
C GLU A 80 10.30 1.75 -9.23
N SER A 81 9.35 1.52 -8.35
CA SER A 81 9.58 1.16 -6.95
C SER A 81 9.59 -0.34 -6.68
N GLY A 82 9.51 -1.16 -7.73
CA GLY A 82 9.60 -2.61 -7.60
C GLY A 82 8.28 -3.35 -7.64
N GLY A 83 7.19 -2.65 -7.92
CA GLY A 83 5.88 -3.25 -8.11
C GLY A 83 5.63 -3.64 -9.56
N LYS A 84 4.43 -4.15 -9.82
CA LYS A 84 4.04 -4.67 -11.12
C LYS A 84 2.60 -4.30 -11.42
N ILE A 85 2.33 -3.79 -12.61
CA ILE A 85 0.96 -3.47 -13.03
C ILE A 85 0.26 -4.76 -13.46
N HIS A 86 -0.90 -5.03 -12.89
CA HIS A 86 -1.78 -6.11 -13.32
C HIS A 86 -2.79 -5.62 -14.34
N GLU A 87 -3.42 -4.47 -14.07
CA GLU A 87 -4.33 -3.82 -14.99
C GLU A 87 -4.06 -2.32 -14.99
N ALA A 88 -3.74 -1.76 -16.16
CA ALA A 88 -3.43 -0.35 -16.30
C ALA A 88 -4.69 0.51 -16.07
N LYS A 89 -4.52 1.81 -15.95
CA LYS A 89 -5.60 2.74 -15.65
C LYS A 89 -6.80 2.50 -16.56
N THR A 90 -7.93 2.17 -15.94
CA THR A 90 -9.18 1.79 -16.60
C THR A 90 -10.33 2.58 -16.01
N ALA A 91 -11.18 3.13 -16.88
CA ALA A 91 -12.38 3.82 -16.45
C ALA A 91 -13.42 2.83 -15.92
N ILE A 92 -14.07 3.19 -14.81
CA ILE A 92 -15.12 2.40 -14.19
C ILE A 92 -16.43 3.20 -14.13
N GLY A 93 -16.73 3.93 -15.20
CA GLY A 93 -17.93 4.72 -15.32
C GLY A 93 -17.93 5.95 -14.42
N GLU A 94 -19.04 6.20 -13.77
CA GLU A 94 -19.18 7.36 -12.88
C GLU A 94 -18.31 7.28 -11.62
N TYR A 95 -17.72 6.12 -11.33
CA TYR A 95 -16.89 5.91 -10.15
C TYR A 95 -15.42 6.27 -10.37
N GLY A 96 -15.05 6.72 -11.55
CA GLY A 96 -13.70 7.20 -11.84
C GLY A 96 -12.82 6.19 -12.55
N PHE A 97 -11.60 6.02 -12.04
CA PHE A 97 -10.57 5.18 -12.67
C PHE A 97 -9.89 4.32 -11.62
N ILE A 98 -9.46 3.14 -12.04
CA ILE A 98 -8.69 2.24 -11.16
C ILE A 98 -7.44 1.72 -11.88
N VAL A 99 -6.45 1.33 -11.06
CA VAL A 99 -5.29 0.52 -11.47
C VAL A 99 -5.24 -0.66 -10.51
N LEU A 100 -5.01 -1.84 -11.03
CA LEU A 100 -4.71 -3.02 -10.21
C LEU A 100 -3.25 -3.38 -10.37
N ALA A 101 -2.58 -3.65 -9.26
CA ALA A 101 -1.14 -3.84 -9.27
C ALA A 101 -0.70 -4.76 -8.14
N PHE A 102 0.53 -5.24 -8.24
CA PHE A 102 1.19 -5.96 -7.16
C PHE A 102 2.24 -5.06 -6.51
N ASP A 103 2.29 -5.07 -5.18
CA ASP A 103 3.34 -4.36 -4.46
C ASP A 103 4.67 -5.12 -4.53
N SER A 104 5.70 -4.61 -3.86
CA SER A 104 7.03 -5.23 -3.86
C SER A 104 7.06 -6.62 -3.22
N GLU A 105 6.03 -6.97 -2.47
CA GLU A 105 5.96 -8.24 -1.74
C GLU A 105 4.95 -9.23 -2.36
N GLY A 106 4.37 -8.89 -3.51
CA GLY A 106 3.42 -9.75 -4.19
C GLY A 106 1.97 -9.62 -3.74
N ASN A 107 1.66 -8.61 -2.93
CA ASN A 107 0.27 -8.34 -2.56
C ASN A 107 -0.43 -7.57 -3.68
N MET A 108 -1.65 -7.97 -4.02
CA MET A 108 -2.45 -7.19 -4.95
C MET A 108 -3.08 -6.01 -4.23
N ILE A 109 -2.93 -4.82 -4.81
CA ILE A 109 -3.52 -3.58 -4.33
C ILE A 109 -4.21 -2.86 -5.47
N GLY A 110 -5.10 -1.94 -5.14
CA GLY A 110 -5.75 -1.07 -6.10
C GLY A 110 -5.40 0.38 -5.87
N LEU A 111 -5.41 1.15 -6.95
CA LEU A 111 -5.31 2.61 -6.92
C LEU A 111 -6.60 3.16 -7.51
N HIS A 112 -7.16 4.20 -6.92
CA HIS A 112 -8.40 4.80 -7.37
C HIS A 112 -8.27 6.32 -7.46
N SER A 113 -8.79 6.89 -8.54
CA SER A 113 -8.88 8.34 -8.70
C SER A 113 -10.13 8.70 -9.48
N MET A 114 -10.56 9.96 -9.36
CA MET A 114 -11.71 10.46 -10.14
C MET A 114 -11.29 11.10 -11.45
N THR A 115 -9.99 11.31 -11.64
CA THR A 115 -9.47 11.91 -12.89
C THR A 115 -8.41 11.05 -13.55
#